data_295ed67eb3cf38a2017bf97dbfdf117e
#
_entry.id   295ed67eb3cf38a2017bf97dbfdf117e
#
_cell.length_a   1.000
_cell.length_b   1.000
_cell.length_c   1.000
_cell.angle_alpha   90.00
_cell.angle_beta   90.00
_cell.angle_gamma   90.00
#
_symmetry.space_group_name_H-M   'P 1'
#
loop_
_entity.id
_entity.type
_entity.pdbx_description
1 polymer ?
#
loop_
_entity_poly.entity_id
_entity_poly.type
_entity_poly.pdbx_seq_one_letter_code
_entity_poly.pdbx_strand_id
1 'polypeptide(L)'
;SNFIDRYITRKYDVNSPGVLGFNTNLQFDLINFMFHVAPKVAVGFSAKARSITNIDNMDPKLAILAEEELEYPDLWNIQLNEELINVNHMTWTEYAFKYAQVIKEEGQHFVKAGANLKYLAGYAAAYLYSNNFEYNLLDNDFSQYLSGDFGYGYSQSIDDAANDNLDMGGMFGL
;
A
#
# COMPACT_ATOMS: atom_id res chain seq x y z
N SER A 1 -20.54 -6.95 -12.14
CA SER A 1 -19.20 -6.72 -12.70
C SER A 1 -18.43 -5.80 -11.79
N ASN A 2 -17.32 -6.26 -11.27
CA ASN A 2 -16.46 -5.54 -10.35
C ASN A 2 -15.74 -4.36 -11.06
N PHE A 3 -15.38 -3.33 -10.28
CA PHE A 3 -14.60 -2.18 -10.77
C PHE A 3 -13.27 -2.62 -11.41
N ILE A 4 -12.64 -3.65 -10.84
CA ILE A 4 -11.41 -4.26 -11.32
C ILE A 4 -11.59 -4.87 -12.72
N ASP A 5 -12.66 -5.63 -12.94
CA ASP A 5 -13.08 -6.24 -14.20
C ASP A 5 -13.10 -5.23 -15.38
N ARG A 6 -13.52 -4.01 -15.14
CA ARG A 6 -13.50 -2.94 -16.16
C ARG A 6 -12.10 -2.38 -16.45
N TYR A 7 -11.19 -2.42 -15.48
CA TYR A 7 -9.90 -1.76 -15.61
C TYR A 7 -8.82 -2.69 -16.14
N ILE A 8 -8.81 -3.95 -15.71
CA ILE A 8 -7.78 -4.91 -16.14
C ILE A 8 -8.16 -5.55 -17.48
N THR A 9 -9.34 -6.13 -17.58
CA THR A 9 -9.78 -6.87 -18.79
C THR A 9 -9.99 -6.01 -20.05
N ARG A 10 -10.28 -4.72 -19.89
CA ARG A 10 -10.46 -3.83 -21.05
C ARG A 10 -9.21 -3.07 -21.47
N LYS A 11 -8.21 -2.96 -20.63
CA LYS A 11 -7.03 -2.12 -20.88
C LYS A 11 -5.79 -2.91 -21.22
N TYR A 12 -5.72 -4.17 -20.83
CA TYR A 12 -4.56 -5.02 -21.04
C TYR A 12 -4.98 -6.29 -21.78
N ASP A 13 -4.51 -6.43 -23.00
CA ASP A 13 -4.56 -7.70 -23.73
C ASP A 13 -3.58 -8.66 -23.05
N VAL A 14 -3.95 -9.94 -22.93
CA VAL A 14 -3.11 -11.03 -22.39
C VAL A 14 -1.72 -11.07 -23.06
N ASN A 15 -1.64 -10.60 -24.30
CA ASN A 15 -0.40 -10.55 -25.08
C ASN A 15 0.29 -9.17 -25.04
N SER A 16 -0.21 -8.21 -24.30
CA SER A 16 0.44 -6.90 -24.20
C SER A 16 1.78 -7.02 -23.49
N PRO A 17 2.89 -6.59 -24.10
CA PRO A 17 4.16 -6.51 -23.40
C PRO A 17 4.10 -5.40 -22.36
N GLY A 18 4.48 -5.69 -21.14
CA GLY A 18 4.56 -4.70 -20.07
C GLY A 18 4.36 -5.31 -18.70
N VAL A 19 4.61 -4.51 -17.71
CA VAL A 19 4.40 -4.85 -16.30
C VAL A 19 3.34 -3.95 -15.69
N LEU A 20 2.57 -4.49 -14.76
CA LEU A 20 1.57 -3.77 -14.00
C LEU A 20 2.16 -3.32 -12.66
N GLY A 21 1.76 -2.13 -12.23
CA GLY A 21 1.95 -1.62 -10.90
C GLY A 21 0.60 -1.33 -10.25
N PHE A 22 0.44 -1.74 -9.01
CA PHE A 22 -0.72 -1.41 -8.20
C PHE A 22 -0.28 -0.64 -6.97
N ASN A 23 -0.87 0.53 -6.77
CA ASN A 23 -0.57 1.39 -5.62
C ASN A 23 -1.85 1.69 -4.85
N THR A 24 -1.86 1.38 -3.57
CA THR A 24 -2.93 1.78 -2.65
C THR A 24 -2.37 2.74 -1.62
N ASN A 25 -3.01 3.89 -1.46
CA ASN A 25 -2.66 4.88 -0.45
C ASN A 25 -3.92 5.21 0.35
N LEU A 26 -3.96 4.75 1.59
CA LEU A 26 -5.03 5.03 2.53
C LEU A 26 -4.57 6.07 3.54
N GLN A 27 -5.40 7.06 3.80
CA GLN A 27 -5.16 8.09 4.79
C GLN A 27 -6.42 8.28 5.65
N PHE A 28 -6.22 8.26 6.96
CA PHE A 28 -7.25 8.56 7.94
C PHE A 28 -6.82 9.76 8.77
N ASP A 29 -7.60 10.82 8.74
CA ASP A 29 -7.41 11.99 9.58
C ASP A 29 -8.02 11.72 10.96
N LEU A 30 -7.15 11.55 11.96
CA LEU A 30 -7.56 11.25 13.33
C LEU A 30 -7.99 12.51 14.07
N ILE A 31 -7.14 13.53 13.99
CA ILE A 31 -7.34 14.84 14.63
C ILE A 31 -6.79 15.91 13.70
N ASN A 32 -7.52 17.01 13.55
CA ASN A 32 -7.05 18.18 12.82
C ASN A 32 -7.77 19.42 13.34
N PHE A 33 -7.02 20.32 13.97
CA PHE A 33 -7.54 21.60 14.42
C PHE A 33 -6.54 22.72 14.22
N MET A 34 -7.04 23.93 14.12
CA MET A 34 -6.25 25.16 14.08
C MET A 34 -7.03 26.28 14.77
N PHE A 35 -6.37 27.08 15.58
CA PHE A 35 -6.97 28.21 16.28
C PHE A 35 -6.02 29.41 16.32
N HIS A 36 -6.59 30.60 16.49
CA HIS A 36 -5.83 31.82 16.64
C HIS A 36 -5.40 31.98 18.11
N VAL A 37 -4.11 32.10 18.32
CA VAL A 37 -3.52 32.42 19.63
C VAL A 37 -3.31 33.92 19.81
N ALA A 38 -3.27 34.67 18.71
CA ALA A 38 -3.23 36.13 18.67
C ALA A 38 -3.88 36.63 17.36
N PRO A 39 -4.22 37.92 17.22
CA PRO A 39 -4.93 38.46 16.05
C PRO A 39 -4.29 38.15 14.70
N LYS A 40 -2.96 37.95 14.68
CA LYS A 40 -2.19 37.67 13.45
C LYS A 40 -1.46 36.32 13.48
N VAL A 41 -1.70 35.50 14.51
CA VAL A 41 -0.98 34.22 14.72
C VAL A 41 -1.96 33.10 14.93
N ALA A 42 -1.82 32.04 14.16
CA ALA A 42 -2.58 30.79 14.31
C ALA A 42 -1.61 29.62 14.51
N VAL A 43 -2.02 28.68 15.36
CA VAL A 43 -1.35 27.41 15.59
C VAL A 43 -2.33 26.27 15.36
N GLY A 44 -1.82 25.14 14.95
CA GLY A 44 -2.64 23.96 14.72
C GLY A 44 -1.87 22.68 14.98
N PHE A 45 -2.63 21.63 15.17
CA PHE A 45 -2.13 20.27 15.30
C PHE A 45 -2.96 19.33 14.45
N SER A 46 -2.30 18.33 13.86
CA SER A 46 -3.00 17.24 13.20
C SER A 46 -2.28 15.92 13.40
N ALA A 47 -3.06 14.85 13.53
CA ALA A 47 -2.59 13.48 13.53
C ALA A 47 -3.31 12.71 12.45
N LYS A 48 -2.56 11.94 11.66
CA LYS A 48 -3.05 11.15 10.53
C LYS A 48 -2.42 9.77 10.57
N ALA A 49 -3.22 8.74 10.32
CA ALA A 49 -2.73 7.41 10.04
C ALA A 49 -2.64 7.22 8.52
N ARG A 50 -1.55 6.63 8.05
CA ARG A 50 -1.34 6.33 6.63
C ARG A 50 -0.92 4.90 6.44
N SER A 51 -1.41 4.30 5.36
CA SER A 51 -1.02 2.98 4.90
C SER A 51 -0.80 3.04 3.39
N ILE A 52 0.36 2.59 2.96
CA ILE A 52 0.71 2.49 1.54
C ILE A 52 1.05 1.03 1.24
N THR A 53 0.49 0.53 0.15
CA THR A 53 0.85 -0.76 -0.43
C THR A 53 1.19 -0.55 -1.89
N ASN A 54 2.36 -1.02 -2.30
CA ASN A 54 2.80 -1.06 -3.69
C ASN A 54 3.00 -2.50 -4.10
N ILE A 55 2.49 -2.83 -5.28
CA ILE A 55 2.82 -4.05 -6.00
C ILE A 55 3.42 -3.58 -7.32
N ASP A 56 4.64 -3.96 -7.59
CA ASP A 56 5.38 -3.53 -8.77
C ASP A 56 5.83 -4.74 -9.58
N ASN A 57 5.98 -4.55 -10.88
CA ASN A 57 6.49 -5.53 -11.84
C ASN A 57 5.64 -6.80 -11.97
N MET A 58 4.33 -6.72 -11.82
CA MET A 58 3.44 -7.86 -12.02
C MET A 58 3.10 -8.02 -13.51
N ASP A 59 3.25 -9.21 -14.07
CA ASP A 59 2.78 -9.51 -15.43
C ASP A 59 1.24 -9.39 -15.50
N PRO A 60 0.69 -8.80 -16.56
CA PRO A 60 -0.75 -8.73 -16.78
C PRO A 60 -1.45 -10.08 -16.68
N LYS A 61 -0.82 -11.17 -17.09
CA LYS A 61 -1.37 -12.53 -17.00
C LYS A 61 -1.59 -12.98 -15.56
N LEU A 62 -0.62 -12.69 -14.67
CA LEU A 62 -0.77 -12.99 -13.26
C LEU A 62 -1.89 -12.16 -12.63
N ALA A 63 -2.03 -10.90 -13.04
CA ALA A 63 -3.12 -10.05 -12.58
C ALA A 63 -4.49 -10.59 -13.00
N ILE A 64 -4.63 -11.04 -14.24
CA ILE A 64 -5.85 -11.66 -14.77
C ILE A 64 -6.19 -12.94 -14.00
N LEU A 65 -5.20 -13.82 -13.79
CA LEU A 65 -5.41 -15.05 -13.02
C LEU A 65 -5.84 -14.77 -11.57
N ALA A 66 -5.28 -13.73 -10.95
CA ALA A 66 -5.67 -13.34 -9.60
C ALA A 66 -7.09 -12.75 -9.55
N GLU A 67 -7.53 -12.05 -10.60
CA GLU A 67 -8.88 -11.48 -10.70
C GLU A 67 -9.95 -12.52 -10.97
N GLU A 68 -9.67 -13.44 -11.90
CA GLU A 68 -10.57 -14.50 -12.33
C GLU A 68 -10.48 -15.76 -11.44
N GLU A 69 -9.90 -15.64 -10.25
CA GLU A 69 -9.77 -16.73 -9.27
C GLU A 69 -9.15 -18.01 -9.86
N LEU A 70 -8.20 -17.85 -10.80
CA LEU A 70 -7.55 -18.92 -11.60
C LEU A 70 -8.44 -19.53 -12.69
N GLU A 71 -9.66 -19.07 -12.88
CA GLU A 71 -10.64 -19.58 -13.86
C GLU A 71 -10.51 -18.91 -15.23
N TYR A 72 -9.28 -18.73 -15.74
CA TYR A 72 -9.04 -18.17 -17.08
C TYR A 72 -8.43 -19.22 -18.03
N PRO A 73 -9.25 -19.93 -18.84
CA PRO A 73 -8.81 -21.07 -19.66
C PRO A 73 -7.68 -20.78 -20.65
N ASP A 74 -7.61 -19.56 -21.18
CA ASP A 74 -6.58 -19.16 -22.14
C ASP A 74 -5.16 -19.14 -21.54
N LEU A 75 -5.05 -19.16 -20.21
CA LEU A 75 -3.78 -19.21 -19.48
C LEU A 75 -3.51 -20.59 -18.83
N TRP A 76 -4.38 -21.56 -19.05
CA TRP A 76 -4.14 -22.93 -18.60
C TRP A 76 -3.14 -23.67 -19.48
N ASN A 77 -2.37 -24.57 -18.90
CA ASN A 77 -1.34 -25.37 -19.57
C ASN A 77 -0.23 -24.55 -20.27
N ILE A 78 -0.06 -23.29 -19.84
CA ILE A 78 1.02 -22.42 -20.28
C ILE A 78 1.99 -22.21 -19.12
N GLN A 79 3.27 -22.40 -19.38
CA GLN A 79 4.30 -22.01 -18.41
C GLN A 79 4.47 -20.50 -18.46
N LEU A 80 4.24 -19.86 -17.33
CA LEU A 80 4.38 -18.43 -17.15
C LEU A 80 5.60 -18.18 -16.26
N ASN A 81 6.31 -17.12 -16.58
CA ASN A 81 7.54 -16.72 -15.87
C ASN A 81 7.47 -15.23 -15.54
N GLU A 82 7.62 -14.91 -14.27
CA GLU A 82 7.70 -13.55 -13.73
C GLU A 82 9.15 -13.29 -13.33
N GLU A 83 9.82 -12.38 -14.00
CA GLU A 83 11.21 -12.07 -13.69
C GLU A 83 11.37 -11.47 -12.30
N LEU A 84 10.47 -10.58 -11.91
CA LEU A 84 10.55 -9.86 -10.64
C LEU A 84 9.19 -9.35 -10.20
N ILE A 85 8.73 -9.76 -9.04
CA ILE A 85 7.54 -9.20 -8.38
C ILE A 85 7.98 -8.57 -7.06
N ASN A 86 7.55 -7.34 -6.81
CA ASN A 86 7.79 -6.65 -5.56
C ASN A 86 6.47 -6.23 -4.92
N VAL A 87 6.29 -6.59 -3.66
CA VAL A 87 5.19 -6.13 -2.82
C VAL A 87 5.77 -5.40 -1.63
N ASN A 88 5.40 -4.16 -1.43
CA ASN A 88 5.84 -3.34 -0.31
C ASN A 88 4.63 -2.77 0.41
N HIS A 89 4.63 -2.89 1.72
CA HIS A 89 3.60 -2.33 2.58
C HIS A 89 4.23 -1.53 3.71
N MET A 90 3.68 -0.35 4.00
CA MET A 90 4.12 0.49 5.11
C MET A 90 2.94 1.22 5.73
N THR A 91 2.94 1.23 7.07
CA THR A 91 1.95 1.97 7.87
C THR A 91 2.67 2.85 8.88
N TRP A 92 2.24 4.12 8.99
CA TRP A 92 2.80 5.06 9.94
C TRP A 92 1.75 6.07 10.39
N THR A 93 2.04 6.74 11.50
CA THR A 93 1.28 7.90 11.97
C THR A 93 2.10 9.17 11.75
N GLU A 94 1.46 10.18 11.21
CA GLU A 94 2.02 11.51 10.98
C GLU A 94 1.42 12.48 11.98
N TYR A 95 2.26 13.05 12.84
CA TYR A 95 1.90 14.14 13.74
C TYR A 95 2.45 15.44 13.16
N ALA A 96 1.62 16.46 13.00
CA ALA A 96 2.02 17.72 12.43
C ALA A 96 1.65 18.89 13.32
N PHE A 97 2.63 19.71 13.65
CA PHE A 97 2.44 21.00 14.30
C PHE A 97 2.52 22.10 13.24
N LYS A 98 1.51 22.95 13.23
CA LYS A 98 1.35 24.03 12.23
C LYS A 98 1.43 25.38 12.89
N TYR A 99 2.17 26.30 12.29
CA TYR A 99 2.26 27.69 12.68
C TYR A 99 1.99 28.57 11.48
N ALA A 100 1.19 29.60 11.64
CA ALA A 100 0.92 30.58 10.60
C ALA A 100 0.85 31.98 11.19
N GLN A 101 1.43 32.96 10.48
CA GLN A 101 1.44 34.35 10.90
C GLN A 101 1.19 35.28 9.72
N VAL A 102 0.40 36.32 9.96
CA VAL A 102 0.30 37.47 9.05
C VAL A 102 1.49 38.39 9.30
N ILE A 103 2.40 38.49 8.32
CA ILE A 103 3.62 39.30 8.44
C ILE A 103 3.35 40.75 8.09
N LYS A 104 2.56 40.99 7.02
CA LYS A 104 2.24 42.31 6.57
C LYS A 104 0.78 42.39 6.14
N GLU A 105 0.14 43.47 6.58
CA GLU A 105 -1.24 43.84 6.22
C GLU A 105 -1.31 45.34 6.13
N GLU A 106 -1.08 45.89 4.92
CA GLU A 106 -1.12 47.33 4.63
C GLU A 106 -1.83 47.56 3.29
N GLY A 107 -2.97 48.23 3.30
CA GLY A 107 -3.73 48.57 2.11
C GLY A 107 -4.11 47.32 1.30
N GLN A 108 -3.59 47.28 0.06
CA GLN A 108 -3.83 46.12 -0.85
C GLN A 108 -2.79 44.98 -0.69
N HIS A 109 -1.81 45.15 0.18
CA HIS A 109 -0.75 44.14 0.40
C HIS A 109 -1.02 43.28 1.63
N PHE A 110 -1.13 41.96 1.40
CA PHE A 110 -1.38 41.00 2.45
C PHE A 110 -0.36 39.85 2.33
N VAL A 111 0.53 39.69 3.29
CA VAL A 111 1.58 38.67 3.30
C VAL A 111 1.42 37.78 4.51
N LYS A 112 1.27 36.48 4.27
CA LYS A 112 1.27 35.44 5.32
C LYS A 112 2.48 34.53 5.14
N ALA A 113 3.00 34.02 6.26
CA ALA A 113 3.95 32.92 6.27
C ALA A 113 3.47 31.83 7.23
N GLY A 114 3.87 30.61 6.93
CA GLY A 114 3.55 29.47 7.78
C GLY A 114 4.65 28.42 7.72
N ALA A 115 4.74 27.66 8.79
CA ALA A 115 5.62 26.51 8.93
C ALA A 115 4.82 25.30 9.39
N ASN A 116 5.24 24.12 8.94
CA ASN A 116 4.65 22.86 9.34
C ASN A 116 5.77 21.89 9.71
N LEU A 117 5.85 21.54 10.98
CA LEU A 117 6.79 20.55 11.49
C LEU A 117 6.06 19.21 11.62
N LYS A 118 6.61 18.18 10.96
CA LYS A 118 6.03 16.84 10.96
C LYS A 118 6.95 15.84 11.64
N TYR A 119 6.35 15.02 12.48
CA TYR A 119 6.97 13.83 13.06
C TYR A 119 6.27 12.58 12.52
N LEU A 120 7.05 11.66 11.97
CA LEU A 120 6.56 10.39 11.42
C LEU A 120 6.92 9.26 12.37
N ALA A 121 5.91 8.58 12.89
CA ALA A 121 6.06 7.40 13.70
C ALA A 121 5.71 6.16 12.87
N GLY A 122 6.71 5.39 12.46
CA GLY A 122 6.53 4.11 11.77
C GLY A 122 5.83 3.11 12.68
N TYR A 123 4.85 2.40 12.13
CA TYR A 123 4.08 1.41 12.87
C TYR A 123 4.37 -0.01 12.39
N ALA A 124 4.26 -0.24 11.11
CA ALA A 124 4.51 -1.54 10.49
C ALA A 124 5.09 -1.35 9.08
N ALA A 125 5.99 -2.22 8.70
CA ALA A 125 6.49 -2.33 7.35
C ALA A 125 6.70 -3.81 7.00
N ALA A 126 6.37 -4.19 5.78
CA ALA A 126 6.62 -5.52 5.25
C ALA A 126 6.97 -5.42 3.77
N TYR A 127 7.80 -6.31 3.30
CA TYR A 127 8.08 -6.49 1.89
C TYR A 127 8.15 -7.97 1.53
N LEU A 128 7.76 -8.26 0.32
CA LEU A 128 7.92 -9.54 -0.34
C LEU A 128 8.47 -9.28 -1.73
N TYR A 129 9.46 -10.03 -2.14
CA TYR A 129 9.89 -10.05 -3.53
C TYR A 129 10.08 -11.47 -4.01
N SER A 130 9.90 -11.68 -5.30
CA SER A 130 10.21 -12.93 -5.97
C SER A 130 11.10 -12.66 -7.16
N ASN A 131 12.12 -13.50 -7.33
CA ASN A 131 12.91 -13.54 -8.55
C ASN A 131 12.62 -14.86 -9.27
N ASN A 132 12.48 -14.79 -10.61
CA ASN A 132 12.26 -15.97 -11.45
C ASN A 132 11.09 -16.85 -10.97
N PHE A 133 9.94 -16.22 -10.73
CA PHE A 133 8.75 -16.95 -10.35
C PHE A 133 8.14 -17.63 -11.56
N GLU A 134 8.20 -18.93 -11.59
CA GLU A 134 7.64 -19.78 -12.65
C GLU A 134 6.42 -20.52 -12.13
N TYR A 135 5.35 -20.54 -12.93
CA TYR A 135 4.14 -21.27 -12.58
C TYR A 135 3.45 -21.82 -13.82
N ASN A 136 2.74 -22.91 -13.65
CA ASN A 136 1.90 -23.53 -14.66
C ASN A 136 0.62 -24.04 -13.99
N LEU A 137 -0.52 -23.62 -14.54
CA LEU A 137 -1.85 -24.04 -14.10
C LEU A 137 -2.38 -25.09 -15.07
N LEU A 138 -2.88 -26.23 -14.58
CA LEU A 138 -3.45 -27.29 -15.44
C LEU A 138 -4.88 -26.98 -15.87
N ASP A 139 -5.75 -26.80 -14.94
CA ASP A 139 -7.15 -26.44 -15.04
C ASP A 139 -7.45 -25.45 -13.92
N ASN A 140 -8.68 -25.13 -13.68
CA ASN A 140 -9.11 -24.23 -12.61
C ASN A 140 -8.72 -24.63 -11.18
N ASP A 141 -8.11 -25.81 -10.98
CA ASP A 141 -7.93 -26.35 -9.63
C ASP A 141 -6.48 -26.42 -9.12
N PHE A 142 -5.45 -26.56 -9.97
CA PHE A 142 -4.10 -26.83 -9.47
C PHE A 142 -2.96 -26.28 -10.32
N SER A 143 -1.96 -25.69 -9.65
CA SER A 143 -0.65 -25.48 -10.24
C SER A 143 0.06 -26.82 -10.42
N GLN A 144 0.43 -27.16 -11.63
CA GLN A 144 1.28 -28.32 -11.93
C GLN A 144 2.71 -28.10 -11.44
N TYR A 145 3.15 -26.85 -11.51
CA TYR A 145 4.50 -26.46 -11.20
C TYR A 145 4.51 -25.04 -10.63
N LEU A 146 5.21 -24.90 -9.53
CA LEU A 146 5.44 -23.61 -8.87
C LEU A 146 6.89 -23.58 -8.40
N SER A 147 7.67 -22.66 -8.91
CA SER A 147 9.07 -22.48 -8.54
C SER A 147 9.43 -20.99 -8.49
N GLY A 148 10.36 -20.62 -7.65
CA GLY A 148 10.86 -19.26 -7.56
C GLY A 148 11.68 -19.03 -6.31
N ASP A 149 12.48 -17.97 -6.35
CA ASP A 149 13.23 -17.48 -5.21
C ASP A 149 12.44 -16.34 -4.55
N PHE A 150 12.04 -16.56 -3.30
CA PHE A 150 11.27 -15.58 -2.53
C PHE A 150 12.11 -15.01 -1.39
N GLY A 151 12.07 -13.70 -1.25
CA GLY A 151 12.59 -13.01 -0.07
C GLY A 151 11.51 -12.16 0.55
N TYR A 152 11.47 -12.12 1.86
CA TYR A 152 10.54 -11.30 2.62
C TYR A 152 11.20 -10.68 3.85
N GLY A 153 10.62 -9.63 4.34
CA GLY A 153 10.99 -9.03 5.61
C GLY A 153 9.85 -8.19 6.16
N TYR A 154 9.86 -8.03 7.46
CA TYR A 154 8.85 -7.25 8.17
C TYR A 154 9.45 -6.57 9.40
N SER A 155 8.78 -5.53 9.88
CA SER A 155 9.18 -4.83 11.09
C SER A 155 8.89 -5.66 12.34
N GLN A 156 9.69 -5.46 13.38
CA GLN A 156 9.52 -6.13 14.67
C GLN A 156 8.10 -5.95 15.26
N SER A 157 7.45 -4.83 15.02
CA SER A 157 6.08 -4.59 15.46
C SER A 157 5.05 -5.56 14.88
N ILE A 158 5.30 -6.13 13.69
CA ILE A 158 4.45 -7.18 13.11
C ILE A 158 4.70 -8.51 13.81
N ASP A 159 5.96 -8.81 14.10
CA ASP A 159 6.37 -10.03 14.81
C ASP A 159 5.80 -10.06 16.22
N ASP A 160 5.91 -8.95 16.96
CA ASP A 160 5.34 -8.80 18.30
C ASP A 160 3.82 -8.99 18.28
N ALA A 161 3.10 -8.38 17.32
CA ALA A 161 1.65 -8.53 17.19
C ALA A 161 1.22 -9.96 16.82
N ALA A 162 2.02 -10.67 16.03
CA ALA A 162 1.76 -12.07 15.71
C ALA A 162 1.94 -12.97 16.94
N ASN A 163 2.99 -12.74 17.72
CA ASN A 163 3.29 -13.49 18.93
C ASN A 163 2.24 -13.23 20.02
N ASP A 164 1.81 -11.98 20.22
CA ASP A 164 0.75 -11.63 21.17
C ASP A 164 -0.59 -12.30 20.82
N ASN A 165 -0.93 -12.42 19.54
CA ASN A 165 -2.13 -13.12 19.10
C ASN A 165 -2.05 -14.63 19.34
N LEU A 166 -0.87 -15.23 19.22
CA LEU A 166 -0.65 -16.64 19.52
C LEU A 166 -0.78 -16.92 21.04
N ASP A 167 -0.25 -16.02 21.87
CA ASP A 167 -0.38 -16.11 23.33
C ASP A 167 -1.84 -15.94 23.78
N MET A 168 -2.60 -15.04 23.16
CA MET A 168 -4.03 -14.90 23.47
C MET A 168 -4.84 -16.13 23.06
N GLY A 169 -4.47 -16.81 21.97
CA GLY A 169 -5.08 -18.09 21.57
C GLY A 169 -4.87 -19.19 22.60
N GLY A 170 -3.71 -19.22 23.27
CA GLY A 170 -3.41 -20.11 24.39
C GLY A 170 -4.20 -19.78 25.66
N MET A 171 -4.59 -18.53 25.86
CA MET A 171 -5.32 -18.07 27.05
C MET A 171 -6.82 -18.39 27.00
N PHE A 172 -7.40 -18.55 25.82
CA PHE A 172 -8.82 -18.91 25.65
C PHE A 172 -9.07 -20.41 25.43
N GLY A 173 -8.07 -21.27 25.61
CA GLY A 173 -8.13 -22.72 25.71
C GLY A 173 -9.29 -23.37 24.94
N LEU A 174 -9.15 -23.49 23.62
CA LEU A 174 -10.00 -24.34 22.80
C LEU A 174 -9.29 -25.65 22.50
#